data_911ce1050b69ae96d5cfffdce80accfe
#
_entry.id   911ce1050b69ae96d5cfffdce80accfe
#
_cell.length_a   1.000
_cell.length_b   1.000
_cell.length_c   1.000
_cell.angle_alpha   90.00
_cell.angle_beta   90.00
_cell.angle_gamma   90.00
#
_symmetry.space_group_name_H-M   'P 1'
#
loop_
_entity.id
_entity.type
_entity.pdbx_description
1 polymer ?
#
loop_
_entity_poly.entity_id
_entity_poly.type
_entity_poly.pdbx_seq_one_letter_code
_entity_poly.pdbx_strand_id
1 'polypeptide(L)'
;MRIAENWKDYKIIDTSSGDKLESWGGKVFVRPDPQIIWKSPKRSDLWTKADGIYHRSSKGGGEWEYRKRLPESWNIGYKNLKFIIRPTGFKHTGLFPEQAVNWDFMADKIRNAGRGIKVLNLFAYTGGATLACAEAGASVSHVDASKGMVQWARENAAVSGLSDKPIRWLVDDCEKFVQREIRRGKTYDAIVMDPPSYGRGPGGEIWKLEDCIYDLVKTCSGVLSDEPLFFLLNSYTTGLSPSVMAYILRDVLGTRFGGNVTADEIGLPVEATGGVLPCGSTAIWQK
;
A
#
# COMPACT_ATOMS: atom_id res chain seq x y z
N MET A 1 -17.01 -3.57 0.60
CA MET A 1 -15.84 -2.66 0.76
C MET A 1 -15.24 -2.85 2.14
N ARG A 2 -13.93 -2.92 2.23
CA ARG A 2 -13.19 -3.00 3.51
C ARG A 2 -12.71 -1.58 3.87
N ILE A 3 -13.03 -1.10 5.08
CA ILE A 3 -12.86 0.31 5.46
C ILE A 3 -11.79 0.44 6.54
N ALA A 4 -10.82 1.35 6.34
CA ALA A 4 -9.76 1.62 7.28
C ALA A 4 -10.21 2.64 8.34
N GLU A 5 -10.97 2.18 9.35
CA GLU A 5 -11.63 3.02 10.36
C GLU A 5 -10.76 3.32 11.60
N ASN A 6 -9.67 2.55 11.82
CA ASN A 6 -8.95 2.56 13.09
C ASN A 6 -7.85 3.63 13.19
N TRP A 7 -7.79 4.57 12.26
CA TRP A 7 -6.84 5.68 12.31
C TRP A 7 -7.20 6.68 13.41
N LYS A 8 -6.20 7.11 14.18
CA LYS A 8 -6.31 8.22 15.14
C LYS A 8 -5.63 9.50 14.63
N ASP A 9 -4.50 9.33 13.94
CA ASP A 9 -3.67 10.44 13.48
C ASP A 9 -3.91 10.82 12.00
N TYR A 10 -4.78 10.08 11.31
CA TYR A 10 -5.18 10.37 9.94
C TYR A 10 -6.70 10.34 9.80
N LYS A 11 -7.25 11.25 9.01
CA LYS A 11 -8.65 11.23 8.60
C LYS A 11 -8.88 11.99 7.30
N ILE A 12 -9.91 11.59 6.53
CA ILE A 12 -10.48 12.40 5.48
C ILE A 12 -11.59 13.24 6.09
N ILE A 13 -11.44 14.56 6.02
CA ILE A 13 -12.40 15.52 6.58
C ILE A 13 -13.57 15.70 5.62
N ASP A 14 -13.28 15.92 4.31
CA ASP A 14 -14.27 16.17 3.28
C ASP A 14 -13.73 15.84 1.89
N THR A 15 -14.63 15.67 0.90
CA THR A 15 -14.26 15.37 -0.48
C THR A 15 -15.16 16.11 -1.46
N SER A 16 -14.59 16.80 -2.44
CA SER A 16 -15.34 17.50 -3.48
C SER A 16 -14.47 17.89 -4.68
N SER A 17 -15.07 17.85 -5.86
CA SER A 17 -14.53 18.47 -7.09
C SER A 17 -13.09 18.05 -7.44
N GLY A 18 -12.79 16.77 -7.30
CA GLY A 18 -11.46 16.22 -7.63
C GLY A 18 -10.45 16.26 -6.49
N ASP A 19 -10.81 16.82 -5.33
CA ASP A 19 -9.91 17.00 -4.20
C ASP A 19 -10.43 16.33 -2.94
N LYS A 20 -9.50 15.88 -2.09
CA LYS A 20 -9.75 15.50 -0.70
C LYS A 20 -9.11 16.48 0.25
N LEU A 21 -9.86 16.81 1.30
CA LEU A 21 -9.40 17.53 2.47
C LEU A 21 -9.10 16.51 3.56
N GLU A 22 -7.88 16.45 4.04
CA GLU A 22 -7.43 15.40 4.96
C GLU A 22 -6.53 15.96 6.06
N SER A 23 -6.44 15.24 7.17
CA SER A 23 -5.56 15.57 8.29
C SER A 23 -4.53 14.48 8.52
N TRP A 24 -3.27 14.88 8.67
CA TRP A 24 -2.10 14.04 8.91
C TRP A 24 -1.41 14.47 10.21
N GLY A 25 -1.78 13.86 11.33
CA GLY A 25 -1.27 14.27 12.64
C GLY A 25 -1.61 15.73 12.98
N GLY A 26 -2.82 16.15 12.69
CA GLY A 26 -3.31 17.51 12.90
C GLY A 26 -2.92 18.55 11.85
N LYS A 27 -2.12 18.18 10.85
CA LYS A 27 -1.81 19.06 9.70
C LYS A 27 -2.79 18.80 8.57
N VAL A 28 -3.44 19.86 8.08
CA VAL A 28 -4.54 19.78 7.12
C VAL A 28 -4.05 20.07 5.72
N PHE A 29 -4.36 19.17 4.80
CA PHE A 29 -3.97 19.27 3.40
C PHE A 29 -5.14 19.14 2.45
N VAL A 30 -5.03 19.81 1.31
CA VAL A 30 -5.86 19.58 0.13
C VAL A 30 -5.00 18.87 -0.91
N ARG A 31 -5.43 17.69 -1.35
CA ARG A 31 -4.73 16.94 -2.40
C ARG A 31 -5.70 16.40 -3.46
N PRO A 32 -5.30 16.38 -4.73
CA PRO A 32 -6.13 15.82 -5.78
C PRO A 32 -6.26 14.30 -5.64
N ASP A 33 -7.47 13.81 -5.89
CA ASP A 33 -7.77 12.39 -5.96
C ASP A 33 -8.71 12.11 -7.14
N PRO A 34 -8.28 11.30 -8.14
CA PRO A 34 -9.06 11.08 -9.35
C PRO A 34 -10.35 10.29 -9.14
N GLN A 35 -10.51 9.63 -8.01
CA GLN A 35 -11.74 8.94 -7.65
C GLN A 35 -12.87 9.92 -7.31
N ILE A 36 -12.54 11.15 -6.90
CA ILE A 36 -13.51 12.15 -6.47
C ILE A 36 -14.07 12.89 -7.69
N ILE A 37 -15.00 12.27 -8.38
CA ILE A 37 -15.67 12.84 -9.58
C ILE A 37 -16.93 13.66 -9.23
N TRP A 38 -17.38 13.60 -7.99
CA TRP A 38 -18.55 14.35 -7.51
C TRP A 38 -18.19 15.79 -7.17
N LYS A 39 -19.18 16.69 -7.36
CA LYS A 39 -19.10 18.12 -7.14
C LYS A 39 -20.01 18.57 -5.99
N SER A 40 -20.00 17.83 -4.88
CA SER A 40 -20.79 18.17 -3.71
C SER A 40 -20.31 19.49 -3.08
N PRO A 41 -21.16 20.21 -2.33
CA PRO A 41 -20.73 21.39 -1.59
C PRO A 41 -19.59 21.05 -0.62
N LYS A 42 -18.60 21.92 -0.52
CA LYS A 42 -17.54 21.83 0.50
C LYS A 42 -18.14 22.14 1.87
N ARG A 43 -18.14 21.15 2.78
CA ARG A 43 -18.85 21.22 4.06
C ARG A 43 -17.99 21.72 5.21
N SER A 44 -16.68 21.69 5.06
CA SER A 44 -15.72 22.12 6.10
C SER A 44 -15.11 23.48 5.76
N ASP A 45 -15.02 24.36 6.76
CA ASP A 45 -14.30 25.63 6.64
C ASP A 45 -12.78 25.44 6.51
N LEU A 46 -12.27 24.25 6.84
CA LEU A 46 -10.86 23.90 6.71
C LEU A 46 -10.39 23.85 5.26
N TRP A 47 -11.28 23.82 4.27
CA TRP A 47 -10.90 23.96 2.85
C TRP A 47 -10.15 25.27 2.59
N THR A 48 -10.55 26.35 3.25
CA THR A 48 -9.92 27.68 3.14
C THR A 48 -8.77 27.89 4.10
N LYS A 49 -8.66 27.04 5.16
CA LYS A 49 -7.68 27.15 6.24
C LYS A 49 -6.63 26.03 6.21
N ALA A 50 -6.58 25.24 5.15
CA ALA A 50 -5.62 24.14 5.00
C ALA A 50 -4.18 24.65 5.14
N ASP A 51 -3.32 23.85 5.76
CA ASP A 51 -1.90 24.17 5.97
C ASP A 51 -1.09 24.08 4.68
N GLY A 52 -1.52 23.21 3.75
CA GLY A 52 -0.92 23.07 2.44
C GLY A 52 -1.90 22.55 1.39
N ILE A 53 -1.67 22.95 0.14
CA ILE A 53 -2.44 22.55 -1.03
C ILE A 53 -1.46 22.01 -2.07
N TYR A 54 -1.74 20.83 -2.61
CA TYR A 54 -0.97 20.29 -3.73
C TYR A 54 -1.63 20.62 -5.05
N HIS A 55 -0.93 21.36 -5.89
CA HIS A 55 -1.34 21.73 -7.24
C HIS A 55 -0.73 20.77 -8.26
N ARG A 56 -1.59 20.05 -9.01
CA ARG A 56 -1.14 19.11 -10.03
C ARG A 56 -0.69 19.86 -11.28
N SER A 57 0.50 19.52 -11.80
CA SER A 57 0.97 20.01 -13.09
C SER A 57 0.38 19.20 -14.24
N SER A 58 0.09 19.85 -15.35
CA SER A 58 -0.31 19.20 -16.61
C SER A 58 0.81 18.37 -17.25
N LYS A 59 2.07 18.62 -16.87
CA LYS A 59 3.27 17.92 -17.36
C LYS A 59 3.68 16.72 -16.49
N GLY A 60 2.87 16.34 -15.50
CA GLY A 60 3.18 15.34 -14.48
C GLY A 60 3.84 15.95 -13.24
N GLY A 61 3.65 15.32 -12.08
CA GLY A 61 4.06 15.88 -10.78
C GLY A 61 3.20 17.06 -10.38
N GLY A 62 3.78 18.01 -9.67
CA GLY A 62 3.13 19.21 -9.16
C GLY A 62 3.94 19.88 -8.07
N GLU A 63 3.32 20.84 -7.39
CA GLU A 63 3.96 21.61 -6.33
C GLU A 63 3.03 21.82 -5.13
N TRP A 64 3.63 22.01 -3.96
CA TRP A 64 2.93 22.35 -2.75
C TRP A 64 2.89 23.85 -2.53
N GLU A 65 1.72 24.41 -2.34
CA GLU A 65 1.49 25.73 -1.76
C GLU A 65 1.35 25.56 -0.24
N TYR A 66 2.32 26.04 0.54
CA TYR A 66 2.25 26.03 1.97
C TYR A 66 1.72 27.39 2.51
N ARG A 67 0.65 27.35 3.28
CA ARG A 67 0.06 28.51 3.94
C ARG A 67 0.58 28.74 5.34
N LYS A 68 1.25 27.74 5.90
CA LYS A 68 1.94 27.80 7.18
C LYS A 68 3.31 27.13 7.08
N ARG A 69 4.22 27.53 7.94
CA ARG A 69 5.49 26.84 8.09
C ARG A 69 5.23 25.46 8.69
N LEU A 70 5.58 24.42 7.98
CA LEU A 70 5.48 23.03 8.42
C LEU A 70 6.88 22.45 8.65
N PRO A 71 7.05 21.46 9.54
CA PRO A 71 8.28 20.69 9.62
C PRO A 71 8.48 19.90 8.31
N GLU A 72 9.72 19.61 7.95
CA GLU A 72 10.05 18.79 6.78
C GLU A 72 9.46 17.37 6.87
N SER A 73 9.36 16.85 8.09
CA SER A 73 8.73 15.56 8.37
C SER A 73 8.14 15.51 9.78
N TRP A 74 7.18 14.62 9.99
CA TRP A 74 6.61 14.31 11.30
C TRP A 74 6.11 12.88 11.34
N ASN A 75 5.83 12.37 12.53
CA ASN A 75 5.33 11.01 12.69
C ASN A 75 3.82 11.00 12.87
N ILE A 76 3.19 9.97 12.31
CA ILE A 76 1.81 9.57 12.65
C ILE A 76 1.80 8.11 13.10
N GLY A 77 0.83 7.74 13.93
CA GLY A 77 0.67 6.40 14.47
C GLY A 77 -0.50 5.64 13.88
N TYR A 78 -0.31 4.34 13.70
CA TYR A 78 -1.39 3.38 13.49
C TYR A 78 -1.19 2.17 14.40
N LYS A 79 -2.04 2.00 15.41
CA LYS A 79 -1.86 1.00 16.46
C LYS A 79 -0.43 1.11 17.08
N ASN A 80 0.38 0.07 16.97
CA ASN A 80 1.74 0.05 17.51
C ASN A 80 2.80 0.58 16.51
N LEU A 81 2.41 0.93 15.30
CA LEU A 81 3.31 1.38 14.25
C LEU A 81 3.38 2.90 14.19
N LYS A 82 4.54 3.44 13.81
CA LYS A 82 4.78 4.85 13.54
C LYS A 82 5.34 5.02 12.13
N PHE A 83 4.86 6.03 11.45
CA PHE A 83 5.26 6.33 10.07
C PHE A 83 5.69 7.78 9.96
N ILE A 84 6.81 8.01 9.31
CA ILE A 84 7.32 9.34 8.99
C ILE A 84 6.55 9.84 7.76
N ILE A 85 5.92 10.99 7.89
CA ILE A 85 5.24 11.68 6.81
C ILE A 85 6.13 12.80 6.29
N ARG A 86 6.33 12.84 4.97
CA ARG A 86 7.08 13.87 4.24
C ARG A 86 6.29 14.27 3.01
N PRO A 87 5.75 15.48 2.91
CA PRO A 87 5.27 15.99 1.63
C PRO A 87 6.43 16.00 0.63
N THR A 88 6.28 15.27 -0.47
CA THR A 88 7.30 15.19 -1.51
C THR A 88 6.93 16.08 -2.70
N GLY A 89 7.81 16.27 -3.67
CA GLY A 89 7.52 16.96 -4.93
C GLY A 89 6.41 16.28 -5.78
N PHE A 90 5.97 15.12 -5.36
CA PHE A 90 4.75 14.46 -5.85
C PHE A 90 3.63 14.60 -4.81
N LYS A 91 2.39 14.29 -5.19
CA LYS A 91 1.24 14.35 -4.27
C LYS A 91 1.34 13.40 -3.06
N HIS A 92 2.28 12.46 -3.08
CA HIS A 92 2.42 11.43 -2.05
C HIS A 92 3.14 11.96 -0.81
N THR A 93 2.72 11.49 0.35
CA THR A 93 3.21 11.88 1.68
C THR A 93 4.00 10.77 2.37
N GLY A 94 4.20 9.65 1.66
CA GLY A 94 4.93 8.49 2.17
C GLY A 94 4.05 7.36 2.72
N LEU A 95 2.72 7.50 2.69
CA LEU A 95 1.83 6.46 3.20
C LEU A 95 0.51 6.43 2.44
N PHE A 96 -0.09 5.24 2.38
CA PHE A 96 -1.43 4.97 1.88
C PHE A 96 -2.29 4.47 3.04
N PRO A 97 -3.05 5.34 3.71
CA PRO A 97 -3.79 5.00 4.93
C PRO A 97 -4.86 3.92 4.74
N GLU A 98 -5.46 3.82 3.57
CA GLU A 98 -6.43 2.78 3.21
C GLU A 98 -5.85 1.36 3.28
N GLN A 99 -4.53 1.21 3.16
CA GLN A 99 -3.84 -0.08 3.29
C GLN A 99 -3.90 -0.65 4.71
N ALA A 100 -4.31 0.13 5.70
CA ALA A 100 -4.39 -0.32 7.08
C ALA A 100 -5.30 -1.54 7.27
N VAL A 101 -6.35 -1.70 6.46
CA VAL A 101 -7.20 -2.90 6.48
C VAL A 101 -6.45 -4.16 6.03
N ASN A 102 -5.49 -4.00 5.12
CA ASN A 102 -4.62 -5.07 4.67
C ASN A 102 -3.56 -5.40 5.74
N TRP A 103 -3.01 -4.37 6.41
CA TRP A 103 -2.08 -4.58 7.52
C TRP A 103 -2.73 -5.35 8.66
N ASP A 104 -3.95 -4.99 9.02
CA ASP A 104 -4.70 -5.68 10.08
C ASP A 104 -4.95 -7.15 9.73
N PHE A 105 -5.40 -7.43 8.49
CA PHE A 105 -5.57 -8.79 8.00
C PHE A 105 -4.28 -9.61 8.08
N MET A 106 -3.18 -9.06 7.55
CA MET A 106 -1.89 -9.77 7.53
C MET A 106 -1.38 -10.05 8.94
N ALA A 107 -1.44 -9.04 9.82
CA ALA A 107 -1.00 -9.17 11.21
C ALA A 107 -1.82 -10.22 11.97
N ASP A 108 -3.13 -10.24 11.78
CA ASP A 108 -4.01 -11.24 12.39
C ASP A 108 -3.66 -12.67 11.92
N LYS A 109 -3.53 -12.87 10.60
CA LYS A 109 -3.16 -14.16 10.03
C LYS A 109 -1.80 -14.67 10.53
N ILE A 110 -0.82 -13.78 10.61
CA ILE A 110 0.54 -14.13 11.05
C ILE A 110 0.52 -14.52 12.53
N ARG A 111 -0.15 -13.75 13.41
CA ARG A 111 -0.23 -14.06 14.86
C ARG A 111 -0.94 -15.38 15.14
N ASN A 112 -1.95 -15.72 14.33
CA ASN A 112 -2.76 -16.92 14.51
C ASN A 112 -2.22 -18.15 13.76
N ALA A 113 -1.10 -18.04 13.05
CA ALA A 113 -0.55 -19.14 12.26
C ALA A 113 0.05 -20.28 13.09
N GLY A 114 0.37 -20.06 14.37
CA GLY A 114 0.96 -21.08 15.27
C GLY A 114 2.39 -21.52 14.87
N ARG A 115 3.01 -20.87 13.88
CA ARG A 115 4.37 -21.16 13.39
C ARG A 115 5.05 -19.89 12.90
N GLY A 116 6.37 -19.94 12.69
CA GLY A 116 7.12 -18.87 12.07
C GLY A 116 6.71 -18.65 10.62
N ILE A 117 6.44 -17.40 10.23
CA ILE A 117 5.97 -17.02 8.90
C ILE A 117 7.05 -16.20 8.19
N LYS A 118 7.32 -16.57 6.93
CA LYS A 118 8.18 -15.83 6.01
C LYS A 118 7.30 -15.09 5.00
N VAL A 119 7.39 -13.76 4.99
CA VAL A 119 6.62 -12.91 4.09
C VAL A 119 7.52 -12.30 3.02
N LEU A 120 7.09 -12.37 1.77
CA LEU A 120 7.67 -11.60 0.67
C LEU A 120 6.77 -10.42 0.36
N ASN A 121 7.28 -9.20 0.57
CA ASN A 121 6.59 -7.96 0.22
C ASN A 121 7.28 -7.34 -0.99
N LEU A 122 6.57 -7.31 -2.12
CA LEU A 122 7.01 -6.78 -3.40
C LEU A 122 6.36 -5.43 -3.68
N PHE A 123 7.08 -4.51 -4.35
CA PHE A 123 6.68 -3.12 -4.54
C PHE A 123 6.40 -2.46 -3.18
N ALA A 124 7.31 -2.73 -2.24
CA ALA A 124 7.04 -2.58 -0.82
C ALA A 124 7.04 -1.14 -0.31
N TYR A 125 7.38 -0.17 -1.19
CA TYR A 125 7.31 1.27 -0.95
C TYR A 125 7.99 1.67 0.38
N THR A 126 7.33 2.48 1.21
CA THR A 126 7.84 2.94 2.52
C THR A 126 7.60 1.95 3.67
N GLY A 127 7.17 0.72 3.35
CA GLY A 127 7.19 -0.41 4.25
C GLY A 127 5.97 -0.61 5.15
N GLY A 128 4.82 0.01 4.88
CA GLY A 128 3.63 -0.18 5.72
C GLY A 128 3.28 -1.64 5.97
N ALA A 129 3.15 -2.42 4.90
CA ALA A 129 2.89 -3.88 4.99
C ALA A 129 4.04 -4.64 5.64
N THR A 130 5.29 -4.27 5.34
CA THR A 130 6.49 -4.87 5.95
C THR A 130 6.49 -4.73 7.46
N LEU A 131 6.21 -3.52 7.95
CA LEU A 131 6.20 -3.24 9.39
C LEU A 131 5.06 -3.97 10.09
N ALA A 132 3.88 -4.02 9.49
CA ALA A 132 2.74 -4.74 10.04
C ALA A 132 3.02 -6.24 10.17
N CYS A 133 3.63 -6.86 9.15
CA CYS A 133 4.03 -8.26 9.20
C CYS A 133 5.15 -8.52 10.22
N ALA A 134 6.16 -7.66 10.28
CA ALA A 134 7.27 -7.82 11.21
C ALA A 134 6.87 -7.59 12.68
N GLU A 135 5.97 -6.65 12.96
CA GLU A 135 5.38 -6.43 14.28
C GLU A 135 4.59 -7.65 14.73
N ALA A 136 3.86 -8.30 13.80
CA ALA A 136 3.11 -9.53 14.04
C ALA A 136 4.01 -10.77 14.23
N GLY A 137 5.33 -10.67 14.06
CA GLY A 137 6.29 -11.75 14.31
C GLY A 137 6.83 -12.46 13.06
N ALA A 138 6.54 -11.98 11.87
CA ALA A 138 7.07 -12.57 10.64
C ALA A 138 8.53 -12.16 10.35
N SER A 139 9.24 -13.03 9.63
CA SER A 139 10.45 -12.64 8.88
C SER A 139 10.03 -12.10 7.53
N VAL A 140 10.50 -10.89 7.17
CA VAL A 140 10.03 -10.21 5.96
C VAL A 140 11.16 -9.93 4.98
N SER A 141 10.98 -10.28 3.72
CA SER A 141 11.80 -9.76 2.62
C SER A 141 11.06 -8.58 1.99
N HIS A 142 11.59 -7.38 2.20
CA HIS A 142 11.09 -6.12 1.65
C HIS A 142 11.83 -5.81 0.37
N VAL A 143 11.14 -5.80 -0.76
CA VAL A 143 11.70 -5.57 -2.09
C VAL A 143 11.05 -4.38 -2.75
N ASP A 144 11.84 -3.38 -3.10
CA ASP A 144 11.42 -2.21 -3.87
C ASP A 144 12.58 -1.73 -4.77
N ALA A 145 12.27 -1.28 -5.97
CA ALA A 145 13.27 -0.80 -6.92
C ALA A 145 13.88 0.56 -6.53
N SER A 146 13.20 1.34 -5.70
CA SER A 146 13.62 2.66 -5.28
C SER A 146 14.46 2.62 -4.00
N LYS A 147 15.75 2.94 -4.12
CA LYS A 147 16.65 3.07 -2.96
C LYS A 147 16.12 4.05 -1.90
N GLY A 148 15.51 5.16 -2.35
CA GLY A 148 14.94 6.17 -1.44
C GLY A 148 13.74 5.61 -0.65
N MET A 149 12.88 4.80 -1.28
CA MET A 149 11.75 4.18 -0.59
C MET A 149 12.19 3.10 0.39
N VAL A 150 13.15 2.27 0.04
CA VAL A 150 13.74 1.28 0.96
C VAL A 150 14.41 1.96 2.16
N GLN A 151 15.09 3.09 1.95
CA GLN A 151 15.69 3.86 3.04
C GLN A 151 14.60 4.44 3.96
N TRP A 152 13.54 5.00 3.39
CA TRP A 152 12.40 5.51 4.17
C TRP A 152 11.68 4.39 4.95
N ALA A 153 11.56 3.21 4.36
CA ALA A 153 11.01 2.04 5.05
C ALA A 153 11.87 1.64 6.27
N ARG A 154 13.19 1.69 6.16
CA ARG A 154 14.12 1.46 7.31
C ARG A 154 13.92 2.51 8.41
N GLU A 155 13.76 3.78 8.03
CA GLU A 155 13.49 4.86 8.98
C GLU A 155 12.13 4.66 9.68
N ASN A 156 11.10 4.22 8.94
CA ASN A 156 9.81 3.84 9.52
C ASN A 156 9.95 2.65 10.49
N ALA A 157 10.77 1.67 10.18
CA ALA A 157 11.07 0.57 11.10
C ALA A 157 11.73 1.08 12.38
N ALA A 158 12.70 1.99 12.26
CA ALA A 158 13.40 2.57 13.41
C ALA A 158 12.44 3.34 14.33
N VAL A 159 11.60 4.25 13.80
CA VAL A 159 10.66 5.02 14.63
C VAL A 159 9.53 4.15 15.21
N SER A 160 9.27 2.97 14.60
CA SER A 160 8.33 1.97 15.12
C SER A 160 8.97 1.01 16.15
N GLY A 161 10.29 1.12 16.44
CA GLY A 161 10.98 0.20 17.35
C GLY A 161 11.17 -1.20 16.78
N LEU A 162 11.25 -1.34 15.46
CA LEU A 162 11.35 -2.62 14.75
C LEU A 162 12.71 -2.84 14.08
N SER A 163 13.75 -2.07 14.45
CA SER A 163 15.08 -2.16 13.83
C SER A 163 15.70 -3.55 13.95
N ASP A 164 15.43 -4.25 15.05
CA ASP A 164 16.00 -5.57 15.35
C ASP A 164 15.16 -6.74 14.80
N LYS A 165 14.04 -6.44 14.15
CA LYS A 165 13.19 -7.48 13.55
C LYS A 165 13.87 -8.08 12.31
N PRO A 166 13.60 -9.34 11.99
CA PRO A 166 14.20 -10.05 10.87
C PRO A 166 13.64 -9.55 9.52
N ILE A 167 14.04 -8.35 9.11
CA ILE A 167 13.64 -7.74 7.84
C ILE A 167 14.86 -7.66 6.91
N ARG A 168 14.75 -8.29 5.74
CA ARG A 168 15.73 -8.14 4.65
C ARG A 168 15.31 -6.99 3.76
N TRP A 169 16.11 -5.95 3.74
CA TRP A 169 15.87 -4.76 2.92
C TRP A 169 16.58 -4.89 1.58
N LEU A 170 15.85 -4.87 0.47
CA LEU A 170 16.36 -5.16 -0.86
C LEU A 170 15.95 -4.05 -1.84
N VAL A 171 16.96 -3.41 -2.43
CA VAL A 171 16.76 -2.49 -3.56
C VAL A 171 16.92 -3.31 -4.83
N ASP A 172 15.81 -3.69 -5.46
CA ASP A 172 15.83 -4.65 -6.56
C ASP A 172 14.55 -4.57 -7.41
N ASP A 173 14.64 -5.01 -8.66
CA ASP A 173 13.49 -5.30 -9.50
C ASP A 173 12.74 -6.51 -8.96
N CYS A 174 11.43 -6.35 -8.71
CA CYS A 174 10.62 -7.35 -8.03
C CYS A 174 10.53 -8.66 -8.81
N GLU A 175 10.32 -8.63 -10.12
CA GLU A 175 10.20 -9.83 -10.94
C GLU A 175 11.53 -10.56 -11.04
N LYS A 176 12.62 -9.83 -11.31
CA LYS A 176 13.97 -10.42 -11.36
C LYS A 176 14.37 -10.99 -10.01
N PHE A 177 13.96 -10.36 -8.89
CA PHE A 177 14.18 -10.91 -7.56
C PHE A 177 13.48 -12.25 -7.39
N VAL A 178 12.18 -12.34 -7.70
CA VAL A 178 11.41 -13.58 -7.59
C VAL A 178 12.01 -14.69 -8.46
N GLN A 179 12.38 -14.42 -9.69
CA GLN A 179 13.04 -15.38 -10.58
C GLN A 179 14.36 -15.91 -10.00
N ARG A 180 15.13 -15.06 -9.29
CA ARG A 180 16.34 -15.51 -8.59
C ARG A 180 16.04 -16.37 -7.37
N GLU A 181 15.00 -16.03 -6.60
CA GLU A 181 14.60 -16.85 -5.45
C GLU A 181 14.07 -18.23 -5.88
N ILE A 182 13.35 -18.33 -7.02
CA ILE A 182 12.97 -19.61 -7.63
C ILE A 182 14.23 -20.46 -7.93
N ARG A 183 15.22 -19.88 -8.62
CA ARG A 183 16.47 -20.61 -8.94
C ARG A 183 17.27 -21.03 -7.71
N ARG A 184 17.10 -20.32 -6.58
CA ARG A 184 17.75 -20.63 -5.28
C ARG A 184 16.94 -21.59 -4.41
N GLY A 185 15.77 -22.02 -4.87
CA GLY A 185 14.86 -22.85 -4.07
C GLY A 185 14.39 -22.19 -2.77
N LYS A 186 14.29 -20.85 -2.75
CA LYS A 186 13.77 -20.10 -1.59
C LYS A 186 12.27 -20.02 -1.64
N THR A 187 11.64 -20.19 -0.48
CA THR A 187 10.18 -20.17 -0.35
C THR A 187 9.71 -19.23 0.74
N TYR A 188 8.46 -18.78 0.59
CA TYR A 188 7.76 -17.84 1.46
C TYR A 188 6.37 -18.38 1.78
N ASP A 189 5.92 -18.12 2.98
CA ASP A 189 4.58 -18.56 3.44
C ASP A 189 3.49 -17.56 3.04
N ALA A 190 3.87 -16.33 2.81
CA ALA A 190 2.93 -15.31 2.34
C ALA A 190 3.59 -14.35 1.36
N ILE A 191 2.79 -13.86 0.40
CA ILE A 191 3.20 -12.85 -0.56
C ILE A 191 2.25 -11.67 -0.47
N VAL A 192 2.81 -10.47 -0.47
CA VAL A 192 2.09 -9.20 -0.54
C VAL A 192 2.63 -8.43 -1.73
N MET A 193 1.77 -7.89 -2.56
CA MET A 193 2.18 -7.07 -3.69
C MET A 193 1.18 -5.96 -3.99
N ASP A 194 1.72 -4.78 -4.26
CA ASP A 194 0.98 -3.60 -4.69
C ASP A 194 1.69 -2.97 -5.90
N PRO A 195 1.64 -3.64 -7.07
CA PRO A 195 2.37 -3.23 -8.24
C PRO A 195 1.83 -1.91 -8.82
N PRO A 196 2.69 -1.04 -9.38
CA PRO A 196 2.25 0.20 -9.98
C PRO A 196 1.39 -0.05 -11.22
N SER A 197 0.38 0.79 -11.44
CA SER A 197 -0.48 0.71 -12.64
C SER A 197 0.30 0.93 -13.93
N TYR A 198 1.32 1.80 -13.90
CA TYR A 198 2.17 2.15 -15.01
C TYR A 198 3.60 2.43 -14.55
N GLY A 199 4.58 2.06 -15.35
CA GLY A 199 5.99 2.34 -15.11
C GLY A 199 6.81 2.35 -16.40
N ARG A 200 8.05 2.83 -16.29
CA ARG A 200 9.06 2.70 -17.33
C ARG A 200 10.33 2.12 -16.72
N GLY A 201 10.83 1.06 -17.32
CA GLY A 201 12.10 0.47 -16.97
C GLY A 201 13.29 1.32 -17.44
N PRO A 202 14.51 1.05 -16.92
CA PRO A 202 15.72 1.77 -17.30
C PRO A 202 16.06 1.70 -18.79
N GLY A 203 15.63 0.64 -19.47
CA GLY A 203 15.81 0.44 -20.93
C GLY A 203 14.68 1.03 -21.78
N GLY A 204 13.70 1.72 -21.15
CA GLY A 204 12.54 2.28 -21.85
C GLY A 204 11.36 1.32 -21.98
N GLU A 205 11.43 0.13 -21.37
CA GLU A 205 10.34 -0.85 -21.35
C GLU A 205 9.11 -0.23 -20.66
N ILE A 206 7.95 -0.46 -21.23
CA ILE A 206 6.69 0.01 -20.69
C ILE A 206 6.08 -1.09 -19.82
N TRP A 207 5.87 -0.77 -18.55
CA TRP A 207 5.08 -1.58 -17.63
C TRP A 207 3.64 -1.07 -17.63
N LYS A 208 2.69 -1.93 -17.93
CA LYS A 208 1.27 -1.74 -17.70
C LYS A 208 0.77 -2.93 -16.90
N LEU A 209 0.11 -2.66 -15.79
CA LEU A 209 -0.30 -3.72 -14.89
C LEU A 209 -1.23 -4.73 -15.54
N GLU A 210 -2.18 -4.27 -16.34
CA GLU A 210 -3.17 -5.11 -17.03
C GLU A 210 -2.53 -6.13 -17.97
N ASP A 211 -1.38 -5.78 -18.56
CA ASP A 211 -0.66 -6.63 -19.50
C ASP A 211 0.24 -7.66 -18.79
N CYS A 212 0.62 -7.42 -17.52
CA CYS A 212 1.67 -8.17 -16.83
C CYS A 212 1.19 -8.93 -15.60
N ILE A 213 0.05 -8.55 -15.01
CA ILE A 213 -0.35 -9.00 -13.66
C ILE A 213 -0.54 -10.51 -13.55
N TYR A 214 -1.12 -11.15 -14.57
CA TYR A 214 -1.34 -12.58 -14.57
C TYR A 214 -0.01 -13.37 -14.50
N ASP A 215 0.93 -13.03 -15.37
CA ASP A 215 2.25 -13.69 -15.43
C ASP A 215 3.09 -13.39 -14.18
N LEU A 216 2.97 -12.18 -13.61
CA LEU A 216 3.62 -11.82 -12.37
C LEU A 216 3.09 -12.67 -11.20
N VAL A 217 1.78 -12.80 -11.04
CA VAL A 217 1.17 -13.66 -10.01
C VAL A 217 1.60 -15.10 -10.19
N LYS A 218 1.60 -15.61 -11.43
CA LYS A 218 2.06 -16.96 -11.78
C LYS A 218 3.53 -17.17 -11.41
N THR A 219 4.39 -16.23 -11.73
CA THR A 219 5.81 -16.26 -11.36
C THR A 219 5.97 -16.24 -9.84
N CYS A 220 5.29 -15.34 -9.15
CA CYS A 220 5.33 -15.25 -7.69
C CYS A 220 4.81 -16.51 -6.99
N SER A 221 3.82 -17.22 -7.57
CA SER A 221 3.34 -18.47 -7.02
C SER A 221 4.44 -19.55 -6.92
N GLY A 222 5.48 -19.44 -7.75
CA GLY A 222 6.63 -20.35 -7.77
C GLY A 222 7.53 -20.26 -6.52
N VAL A 223 7.42 -19.23 -5.73
CA VAL A 223 8.15 -19.09 -4.45
C VAL A 223 7.26 -19.28 -3.22
N LEU A 224 6.00 -19.69 -3.37
CA LEU A 224 5.18 -20.09 -2.22
C LEU A 224 5.68 -21.41 -1.64
N SER A 225 5.67 -21.53 -0.32
CA SER A 225 5.99 -22.76 0.40
C SER A 225 4.90 -23.83 0.16
N ASP A 226 5.13 -25.05 0.62
CA ASP A 226 4.15 -26.13 0.49
C ASP A 226 2.90 -25.90 1.36
N GLU A 227 3.04 -25.13 2.43
CA GLU A 227 1.96 -24.72 3.33
C GLU A 227 1.81 -23.19 3.37
N PRO A 228 1.41 -22.55 2.26
CA PRO A 228 1.31 -21.11 2.21
C PRO A 228 0.13 -20.60 3.03
N LEU A 229 0.27 -19.41 3.61
CA LEU A 229 -0.73 -18.81 4.49
C LEU A 229 -1.68 -17.89 3.74
N PHE A 230 -1.14 -16.97 2.94
CA PHE A 230 -1.92 -16.06 2.09
C PHE A 230 -1.12 -15.48 0.92
N PHE A 231 -1.85 -15.01 -0.08
CA PHE A 231 -1.37 -14.14 -1.15
C PHE A 231 -2.28 -12.93 -1.24
N LEU A 232 -1.73 -11.73 -1.03
CA LEU A 232 -2.46 -10.47 -1.09
C LEU A 232 -1.98 -9.67 -2.30
N LEU A 233 -2.92 -9.36 -3.20
CA LEU A 233 -2.73 -8.50 -4.36
C LEU A 233 -3.58 -7.25 -4.18
N ASN A 234 -2.94 -6.07 -4.18
CA ASN A 234 -3.62 -4.78 -4.20
C ASN A 234 -3.44 -4.09 -5.56
N SER A 235 -4.36 -3.22 -5.92
CA SER A 235 -4.27 -2.41 -7.13
C SER A 235 -5.06 -1.10 -7.01
N TYR A 236 -4.49 -0.05 -7.60
CA TYR A 236 -5.12 1.25 -7.81
C TYR A 236 -5.44 1.50 -9.28
N THR A 237 -5.34 0.45 -10.11
CA THR A 237 -5.55 0.55 -11.56
C THR A 237 -7.03 0.61 -11.89
N THR A 238 -7.46 1.68 -12.54
CA THR A 238 -8.80 1.82 -13.09
C THR A 238 -9.00 0.74 -14.17
N GLY A 239 -10.09 -0.04 -14.08
CA GLY A 239 -10.36 -1.14 -15.01
C GLY A 239 -9.93 -2.52 -14.50
N LEU A 240 -9.05 -2.61 -13.49
CA LEU A 240 -8.74 -3.86 -12.81
C LEU A 240 -9.65 -4.02 -11.59
N SER A 241 -10.85 -4.55 -11.81
CA SER A 241 -11.84 -4.73 -10.75
C SER A 241 -11.42 -5.79 -9.72
N PRO A 242 -11.95 -5.74 -8.48
CA PRO A 242 -11.71 -6.78 -7.48
C PRO A 242 -12.00 -8.19 -8.01
N SER A 243 -13.08 -8.35 -8.79
CA SER A 243 -13.48 -9.63 -9.37
C SER A 243 -12.46 -10.19 -10.37
N VAL A 244 -11.83 -9.33 -11.17
CA VAL A 244 -10.76 -9.75 -12.09
C VAL A 244 -9.54 -10.24 -11.31
N MET A 245 -9.14 -9.51 -10.27
CA MET A 245 -8.03 -9.93 -9.41
C MET A 245 -8.35 -11.24 -8.69
N ALA A 246 -9.59 -11.41 -8.20
CA ALA A 246 -10.03 -12.67 -7.60
C ALA A 246 -9.97 -13.84 -8.57
N TYR A 247 -10.36 -13.61 -9.84
CA TYR A 247 -10.26 -14.64 -10.88
C TYR A 247 -8.80 -15.07 -11.08
N ILE A 248 -7.88 -14.11 -11.22
CA ILE A 248 -6.44 -14.38 -11.39
C ILE A 248 -5.90 -15.21 -10.22
N LEU A 249 -6.16 -14.80 -8.97
CA LEU A 249 -5.68 -15.54 -7.80
C LEU A 249 -6.28 -16.94 -7.71
N ARG A 250 -7.57 -17.10 -8.05
CA ARG A 250 -8.24 -18.40 -8.04
C ARG A 250 -7.66 -19.33 -9.11
N ASP A 251 -7.45 -18.83 -10.31
CA ASP A 251 -6.90 -19.60 -11.42
C ASP A 251 -5.47 -20.07 -11.13
N VAL A 252 -4.61 -19.18 -10.66
CA VAL A 252 -3.19 -19.48 -10.43
C VAL A 252 -2.96 -20.29 -9.15
N LEU A 253 -3.63 -19.94 -8.05
CA LEU A 253 -3.35 -20.51 -6.72
C LEU A 253 -4.33 -21.60 -6.33
N GLY A 254 -5.60 -21.46 -6.70
CA GLY A 254 -6.65 -22.40 -6.31
C GLY A 254 -6.41 -23.80 -6.84
N THR A 255 -5.94 -23.94 -8.08
CA THR A 255 -5.63 -25.22 -8.69
C THR A 255 -4.48 -25.96 -7.98
N ARG A 256 -3.47 -25.21 -7.53
CA ARG A 256 -2.28 -25.81 -6.89
C ARG A 256 -2.44 -26.02 -5.40
N PHE A 257 -3.03 -25.07 -4.70
CA PHE A 257 -3.05 -25.05 -3.23
C PHE A 257 -4.45 -25.21 -2.63
N GLY A 258 -5.52 -25.17 -3.45
CA GLY A 258 -6.88 -25.05 -2.94
C GLY A 258 -7.09 -23.70 -2.25
N GLY A 259 -7.83 -23.64 -1.14
CA GLY A 259 -8.06 -22.42 -0.37
C GLY A 259 -9.18 -21.56 -0.92
N ASN A 260 -9.34 -20.38 -0.36
CA ASN A 260 -10.41 -19.43 -0.68
C ASN A 260 -9.84 -18.10 -1.19
N VAL A 261 -10.58 -17.48 -2.12
CA VAL A 261 -10.26 -16.13 -2.61
C VAL A 261 -11.40 -15.19 -2.27
N THR A 262 -11.06 -14.08 -1.65
CA THR A 262 -11.96 -12.92 -1.43
C THR A 262 -11.38 -11.70 -2.11
N ALA A 263 -12.23 -10.82 -2.63
CA ALA A 263 -11.79 -9.56 -3.18
C ALA A 263 -12.85 -8.49 -2.94
N ASP A 264 -12.38 -7.27 -2.67
CA ASP A 264 -13.25 -6.13 -2.42
C ASP A 264 -12.46 -4.82 -2.63
N GLU A 265 -13.19 -3.73 -2.74
CA GLU A 265 -12.61 -2.40 -2.65
C GLU A 265 -12.14 -2.10 -1.22
N ILE A 266 -11.11 -1.27 -1.11
CA ILE A 266 -10.66 -0.68 0.15
C ILE A 266 -10.94 0.81 0.15
N GLY A 267 -11.27 1.36 1.31
CA GLY A 267 -11.66 2.76 1.40
C GLY A 267 -11.39 3.39 2.76
N LEU A 268 -11.63 4.69 2.79
CA LEU A 268 -11.44 5.56 3.96
C LEU A 268 -12.74 6.27 4.31
N PRO A 269 -13.12 6.33 5.59
CA PRO A 269 -14.31 7.07 6.00
C PRO A 269 -14.13 8.57 5.74
N VAL A 270 -15.21 9.25 5.32
CA VAL A 270 -15.26 10.70 5.09
C VAL A 270 -16.09 11.33 6.20
N GLU A 271 -15.45 12.12 7.05
CA GLU A 271 -16.06 12.67 8.28
C GLU A 271 -17.29 13.55 7.98
N ALA A 272 -17.18 14.47 7.01
CA ALA A 272 -18.23 15.42 6.69
C ALA A 272 -19.52 14.81 6.12
N THR A 273 -19.44 13.60 5.56
CA THR A 273 -20.57 12.96 4.87
C THR A 273 -21.05 11.68 5.54
N GLY A 274 -20.21 11.09 6.41
CA GLY A 274 -20.43 9.73 6.93
C GLY A 274 -20.31 8.63 5.84
N GLY A 275 -19.92 9.01 4.61
CA GLY A 275 -19.66 8.10 3.51
C GLY A 275 -18.24 7.55 3.53
N VAL A 276 -17.88 6.84 2.46
CA VAL A 276 -16.55 6.24 2.29
C VAL A 276 -15.97 6.68 0.94
N LEU A 277 -14.71 7.13 0.95
CA LEU A 277 -13.94 7.32 -0.28
C LEU A 277 -13.39 5.97 -0.72
N PRO A 278 -13.79 5.43 -1.88
CA PRO A 278 -13.14 4.26 -2.45
C PRO A 278 -11.74 4.64 -2.91
N CYS A 279 -10.74 3.84 -2.54
CA CYS A 279 -9.33 4.18 -2.83
C CYS A 279 -8.68 3.21 -3.81
N GLY A 280 -8.88 1.92 -3.62
CA GLY A 280 -8.30 0.88 -4.43
C GLY A 280 -9.02 -0.45 -4.22
N SER A 281 -8.45 -1.52 -4.75
CA SER A 281 -9.01 -2.87 -4.68
C SER A 281 -7.98 -3.86 -4.14
N THR A 282 -8.43 -4.83 -3.36
CA THR A 282 -7.57 -5.90 -2.84
C THR A 282 -8.22 -7.25 -3.10
N ALA A 283 -7.44 -8.19 -3.64
CA ALA A 283 -7.79 -9.60 -3.69
C ALA A 283 -6.87 -10.38 -2.75
N ILE A 284 -7.43 -11.32 -2.02
CA ILE A 284 -6.73 -12.15 -1.04
C ILE A 284 -7.06 -13.60 -1.30
N TRP A 285 -6.04 -14.39 -1.59
CA TRP A 285 -6.11 -15.84 -1.49
C TRP A 285 -5.59 -16.24 -0.10
N GLN A 286 -6.22 -17.23 0.53
CA GLN A 286 -5.78 -17.81 1.80
C GLN A 286 -6.08 -19.31 1.84
N LYS A 287 -5.19 -20.04 2.51
CA LYS A 287 -5.35 -21.48 2.76
C LYS A 287 -6.45 -21.76 3.75
#